data_fc2dda3fb1ed6b60bc33a2dd6ae31b52
#
_entry.id   fc2dda3fb1ed6b60bc33a2dd6ae31b52
#
_cell.length_a   1.000
_cell.length_b   1.000
_cell.length_c   1.000
_cell.angle_alpha   90.00
_cell.angle_beta   90.00
_cell.angle_gamma   90.00
#
_symmetry.space_group_name_H-M   'P 1'
#
loop_
_entity.id
_entity.type
_entity.pdbx_description
1 polymer ?
#
loop_
_entity_poly.entity_id
_entity_poly.type
_entity_poly.pdbx_seq_one_letter_code
_entity_poly.pdbx_strand_id
1 'polypeptide(L)'
;MVWETLMQGHIYYCSQLYHPLQSGNLTRIENLMKVYTKKMPELKTLNYWMRLKRLKMNSQQRRFERYRIIYIWKILEGKVPNPGGVDQCNSDREGRRVKVPPLNRKSTGRVKSLREASFQVHGARLFNALPKSIRDKTSCIEIDFKEKLDGYLTNIVDEPKIGNLVPACCDQITGAPSNSLVDQIRLHRRENSLLWNPL
;
A
#
# COMPACT_ATOMS: atom_id res chain seq x y z
N MET A 1 21.50 -1.08 6.34
CA MET A 1 21.66 0.38 6.03
C MET A 1 21.14 1.23 7.19
N VAL A 2 21.80 2.37 7.51
CA VAL A 2 21.37 3.29 8.61
C VAL A 2 19.89 3.66 8.55
N TRP A 3 19.33 3.84 7.36
CA TRP A 3 17.90 4.13 7.18
C TRP A 3 17.01 3.01 7.72
N GLU A 4 17.28 1.77 7.39
CA GLU A 4 16.47 0.62 7.78
C GLU A 4 16.56 0.34 9.27
N THR A 5 17.74 0.51 9.84
CA THR A 5 17.99 0.18 11.26
C THR A 5 17.53 1.27 12.21
N LEU A 6 17.76 2.54 11.88
CA LEU A 6 17.51 3.65 12.80
C LEU A 6 16.25 4.44 12.46
N MET A 7 16.04 4.80 11.19
CA MET A 7 14.94 5.69 10.81
C MET A 7 13.63 4.96 10.59
N GLN A 8 13.70 3.78 9.98
CA GLN A 8 12.52 3.03 9.58
C GLN A 8 11.68 2.58 10.77
N GLY A 9 12.31 2.15 11.86
CA GLY A 9 11.63 1.75 13.08
C GLY A 9 10.76 2.85 13.66
N HIS A 10 11.29 4.08 13.73
CA HIS A 10 10.57 5.24 14.26
C HIS A 10 9.41 5.68 13.35
N ILE A 11 9.62 5.68 12.03
CA ILE A 11 8.59 6.12 11.07
C ILE A 11 7.41 5.17 11.05
N TYR A 12 7.65 3.86 11.16
CA TYR A 12 6.59 2.86 11.01
C TYR A 12 6.04 2.32 12.33
N TYR A 13 6.57 2.78 13.47
CA TYR A 13 5.99 2.45 14.78
C TYR A 13 4.51 2.87 14.80
N CYS A 14 3.63 1.94 15.13
CA CYS A 14 2.18 2.14 15.11
C CYS A 14 1.58 2.66 13.79
N SER A 15 2.27 2.49 12.66
CA SER A 15 1.82 2.99 11.35
C SER A 15 0.46 2.43 10.89
N GLN A 16 0.04 1.30 11.44
CA GLN A 16 -1.28 0.73 11.22
C GLN A 16 -2.39 1.58 11.85
N LEU A 17 -2.11 2.29 12.96
CA LEU A 17 -3.09 3.14 13.65
C LEU A 17 -3.13 4.54 13.05
N TYR A 18 -1.98 5.11 12.76
CA TYR A 18 -1.92 6.39 12.07
C TYR A 18 -1.42 6.19 10.64
N HIS A 19 -2.17 6.68 9.72
CA HIS A 19 -1.70 6.91 8.36
C HIS A 19 -1.52 8.42 8.24
N PRO A 20 -0.46 8.94 7.62
CA PRO A 20 -0.38 10.36 7.34
C PRO A 20 -1.56 10.75 6.44
N LEU A 21 -2.69 11.07 7.10
CA LEU A 21 -3.96 11.43 6.47
C LEU A 21 -3.83 12.71 5.64
N GLN A 22 -2.87 13.55 6.00
CA GLN A 22 -2.55 14.76 5.28
C GLN A 22 -1.42 14.47 4.29
N SER A 23 -1.68 14.73 3.03
CA SER A 23 -0.67 14.61 1.96
C SER A 23 0.64 15.33 2.28
N GLY A 24 0.58 16.45 3.03
CA GLY A 24 1.75 17.17 3.49
C GLY A 24 2.67 16.37 4.42
N ASN A 25 2.13 15.56 5.32
CA ASN A 25 2.93 14.73 6.21
C ASN A 25 3.61 13.59 5.45
N LEU A 26 2.89 12.94 4.55
CA LEU A 26 3.48 11.94 3.67
C LEU A 26 4.59 12.53 2.80
N THR A 27 4.37 13.73 2.25
CA THR A 27 5.37 14.47 1.48
C THR A 27 6.63 14.77 2.30
N ARG A 28 6.49 15.14 3.57
CA ARG A 28 7.64 15.39 4.46
C ARG A 28 8.47 14.12 4.67
N ILE A 29 7.83 13.00 4.97
CA ILE A 29 8.50 11.72 5.18
C ILE A 29 9.19 11.25 3.88
N GLU A 30 8.51 11.36 2.74
CA GLU A 30 9.06 11.01 1.44
C GLU A 30 10.27 11.90 1.08
N ASN A 31 10.21 13.20 1.39
CA ASN A 31 11.33 14.12 1.18
C ASN A 31 12.56 13.78 2.03
N LEU A 32 12.39 13.29 3.26
CA LEU A 32 13.51 12.77 4.07
C LEU A 32 14.21 11.63 3.35
N MET A 33 13.45 10.66 2.81
CA MET A 33 14.00 9.55 2.04
C MET A 33 14.67 10.03 0.75
N LYS A 34 14.08 11.01 0.06
CA LYS A 34 14.66 11.63 -1.13
C LYS A 34 16.02 12.27 -0.84
N VAL A 35 16.13 13.03 0.25
CA VAL A 35 17.39 13.66 0.68
C VAL A 35 18.41 12.58 1.07
N TYR A 36 18.00 11.57 1.83
CA TYR A 36 18.87 10.50 2.25
C TYR A 36 19.45 9.73 1.05
N THR A 37 18.61 9.30 0.12
CA THR A 37 19.06 8.55 -1.06
C THR A 37 19.92 9.38 -2.02
N LYS A 38 19.73 10.72 -2.05
CA LYS A 38 20.56 11.64 -2.85
C LYS A 38 21.99 11.76 -2.33
N LYS A 39 22.22 11.51 -1.03
CA LYS A 39 23.57 11.56 -0.44
C LYS A 39 24.46 10.38 -0.86
N MET A 40 23.91 9.33 -1.40
CA MET A 40 24.67 8.16 -1.88
C MET A 40 25.37 8.52 -3.22
N PRO A 41 26.72 8.44 -3.30
CA PRO A 41 27.48 8.91 -4.46
C PRO A 41 27.02 8.30 -5.78
N GLU A 42 26.76 6.99 -5.80
CA GLU A 42 26.37 6.22 -6.99
C GLU A 42 24.96 6.52 -7.50
N LEU A 43 24.14 7.19 -6.70
CA LEU A 43 22.73 7.44 -7.00
C LEU A 43 22.41 8.91 -7.28
N LYS A 44 23.40 9.81 -7.19
CA LYS A 44 23.19 11.26 -7.32
C LYS A 44 22.59 11.68 -8.65
N THR A 45 22.94 10.99 -9.73
CA THR A 45 22.50 11.31 -11.11
C THR A 45 21.11 10.77 -11.42
N LEU A 46 20.60 9.83 -10.63
CA LEU A 46 19.31 9.21 -10.87
C LEU A 46 18.17 10.07 -10.29
N ASN A 47 17.01 10.04 -10.95
CA ASN A 47 15.80 10.60 -10.36
C ASN A 47 15.37 9.81 -9.11
N TYR A 48 14.46 10.36 -8.31
CA TYR A 48 14.11 9.76 -7.02
C TYR A 48 13.52 8.34 -7.15
N TRP A 49 12.61 8.12 -8.06
CA TRP A 49 11.97 6.82 -8.25
C TRP A 49 12.95 5.76 -8.75
N MET A 50 13.85 6.14 -9.64
CA MET A 50 14.91 5.25 -10.11
C MET A 50 15.89 4.88 -8.98
N ARG A 51 16.17 5.81 -8.05
CA ARG A 51 16.97 5.49 -6.86
C ARG A 51 16.30 4.45 -5.99
N LEU A 52 14.99 4.60 -5.69
CA LEU A 52 14.24 3.62 -4.92
C LEU A 52 14.26 2.24 -5.60
N LYS A 53 14.03 2.21 -6.90
CA LYS A 53 14.07 0.97 -7.69
C LYS A 53 15.46 0.30 -7.61
N ARG A 54 16.53 1.07 -7.75
CA ARG A 54 17.92 0.56 -7.65
C ARG A 54 18.23 -0.01 -6.27
N LEU A 55 17.70 0.63 -5.22
CA LEU A 55 17.85 0.19 -3.84
C LEU A 55 16.86 -0.92 -3.44
N LYS A 56 15.98 -1.34 -4.33
CA LYS A 56 14.85 -2.26 -4.03
C LYS A 56 13.99 -1.77 -2.85
N MET A 57 13.79 -0.45 -2.79
CA MET A 57 13.02 0.19 -1.73
C MET A 57 11.67 0.65 -2.29
N ASN A 58 10.63 0.51 -1.47
CA ASN A 58 9.32 1.03 -1.80
C ASN A 58 9.15 2.50 -1.36
N SER A 59 8.23 3.23 -1.99
CA SER A 59 7.79 4.53 -1.51
C SER A 59 7.21 4.44 -0.09
N GLN A 60 7.18 5.56 0.63
CA GLN A 60 6.60 5.59 1.98
C GLN A 60 5.11 5.24 1.93
N GLN A 61 4.38 5.73 0.94
CA GLN A 61 2.98 5.38 0.75
C GLN A 61 2.79 3.87 0.61
N ARG A 62 3.53 3.22 -0.28
CA ARG A 62 3.46 1.77 -0.49
C ARG A 62 3.80 1.00 0.79
N ARG A 63 4.76 1.47 1.57
CA ARG A 63 5.14 0.84 2.85
C ARG A 63 4.01 0.92 3.88
N PHE A 64 3.36 2.08 4.05
CA PHE A 64 2.22 2.22 4.96
C PHE A 64 1.05 1.31 4.55
N GLU A 65 0.74 1.24 3.27
CA GLU A 65 -0.32 0.39 2.74
C GLU A 65 0.02 -1.11 2.93
N ARG A 66 1.26 -1.49 2.69
CA ARG A 66 1.78 -2.84 2.96
C ARG A 66 1.65 -3.25 4.43
N TYR A 67 2.02 -2.37 5.36
CA TYR A 67 1.88 -2.66 6.80
C TYR A 67 0.41 -2.82 7.20
N ARG A 68 -0.50 -2.06 6.64
CA ARG A 68 -1.94 -2.23 6.87
C ARG A 68 -2.44 -3.58 6.39
N ILE A 69 -2.03 -4.02 5.22
CA ILE A 69 -2.38 -5.34 4.68
C ILE A 69 -1.90 -6.45 5.63
N ILE A 70 -0.63 -6.39 6.04
CA ILE A 70 -0.05 -7.38 6.96
C ILE A 70 -0.80 -7.39 8.30
N TYR A 71 -1.16 -6.23 8.81
CA TYR A 71 -1.87 -6.14 10.09
C TYR A 71 -3.31 -6.70 10.00
N ILE A 72 -4.03 -6.43 8.90
CA ILE A 72 -5.33 -7.07 8.63
C ILE A 72 -5.18 -8.59 8.60
N TRP A 73 -4.19 -9.10 7.88
CA TRP A 73 -3.93 -10.54 7.85
C TRP A 73 -3.64 -11.10 9.25
N LYS A 74 -2.84 -10.42 10.07
CA LYS A 74 -2.57 -10.82 11.46
C LYS A 74 -3.83 -10.88 12.32
N ILE A 75 -4.74 -9.92 12.16
CA ILE A 75 -6.04 -9.95 12.85
C ILE A 75 -6.84 -11.17 12.43
N LEU A 76 -6.91 -11.43 11.13
CA LEU A 76 -7.67 -12.57 10.59
C LEU A 76 -7.09 -13.93 11.00
N GLU A 77 -5.77 -14.01 11.26
CA GLU A 77 -5.10 -15.20 11.77
C GLU A 77 -5.12 -15.28 13.31
N GLY A 78 -5.76 -14.34 14.00
CA GLY A 78 -5.79 -14.31 15.47
C GLY A 78 -4.42 -14.03 16.13
N LYS A 79 -3.44 -13.54 15.37
CA LYS A 79 -2.08 -13.26 15.87
C LYS A 79 -1.97 -11.93 16.63
N VAL A 80 -2.94 -11.06 16.47
CA VAL A 80 -3.04 -9.77 17.17
C VAL A 80 -4.49 -9.50 17.56
N PRO A 81 -4.72 -8.72 18.64
CA PRO A 81 -6.07 -8.33 19.03
C PRO A 81 -6.81 -7.59 17.91
N ASN A 82 -8.12 -7.72 17.87
CA ASN A 82 -9.00 -7.05 16.91
C ASN A 82 -9.83 -5.94 17.57
N PRO A 83 -9.23 -4.84 18.05
CA PRO A 83 -9.96 -3.76 18.72
C PRO A 83 -10.86 -2.97 17.77
N GLY A 84 -10.62 -3.09 16.48
CA GLY A 84 -11.28 -2.33 15.44
C GLY A 84 -12.48 -3.04 14.79
N GLY A 85 -12.84 -4.26 15.20
CA GLY A 85 -13.96 -4.99 14.61
C GLY A 85 -13.75 -5.28 13.12
N VAL A 86 -12.59 -5.81 12.77
CA VAL A 86 -12.30 -6.32 11.42
C VAL A 86 -12.97 -7.67 11.29
N ASP A 87 -14.06 -7.74 10.54
CA ASP A 87 -14.83 -8.95 10.35
C ASP A 87 -14.46 -9.63 9.03
N GLN A 88 -14.20 -10.93 9.11
CA GLN A 88 -14.02 -11.75 7.93
C GLN A 88 -15.39 -12.04 7.30
N CYS A 89 -15.43 -12.01 5.98
CA CYS A 89 -16.52 -12.59 5.20
C CYS A 89 -15.93 -13.49 4.13
N ASN A 90 -16.52 -14.66 3.95
CA ASN A 90 -16.13 -15.61 2.94
C ASN A 90 -17.16 -15.59 1.81
N SER A 91 -16.68 -15.71 0.59
CA SER A 91 -17.49 -15.88 -0.59
C SER A 91 -16.91 -17.04 -1.39
N ASP A 92 -17.77 -17.96 -1.83
CA ASP A 92 -17.33 -19.13 -2.60
C ASP A 92 -16.58 -18.75 -3.88
N ARG A 93 -17.00 -17.65 -4.52
CA ARG A 93 -16.36 -17.14 -5.74
C ARG A 93 -15.10 -16.32 -5.47
N GLU A 94 -15.13 -15.48 -4.42
CA GLU A 94 -14.10 -14.47 -4.19
C GLU A 94 -13.10 -14.86 -3.10
N GLY A 95 -13.33 -15.96 -2.37
CA GLY A 95 -12.48 -16.41 -1.28
C GLY A 95 -12.57 -15.51 -0.04
N ARG A 96 -11.52 -15.52 0.75
CA ARG A 96 -11.41 -14.76 2.01
C ARG A 96 -11.41 -13.24 1.76
N ARG A 97 -12.32 -12.54 2.44
CA ARG A 97 -12.46 -11.09 2.37
C ARG A 97 -12.70 -10.49 3.75
N VAL A 98 -12.58 -9.18 3.83
CA VAL A 98 -12.89 -8.39 5.01
C VAL A 98 -14.12 -7.53 4.71
N LYS A 99 -15.06 -7.51 5.65
CA LYS A 99 -16.23 -6.66 5.56
C LYS A 99 -15.81 -5.19 5.64
N VAL A 100 -16.17 -4.43 4.62
CA VAL A 100 -15.90 -2.98 4.60
C VAL A 100 -17.02 -2.28 5.36
N PRO A 101 -16.72 -1.55 6.47
CA PRO A 101 -17.74 -0.81 7.18
C PRO A 101 -18.47 0.19 6.27
N PRO A 102 -19.80 0.30 6.37
CA PRO A 102 -20.56 1.23 5.55
C PRO A 102 -20.19 2.67 5.89
N LEU A 103 -20.03 3.51 4.87
CA LEU A 103 -19.83 4.94 5.04
C LEU A 103 -21.19 5.62 5.22
N ASN A 104 -21.34 6.44 6.25
CA ASN A 104 -22.56 7.19 6.44
C ASN A 104 -22.68 8.27 5.34
N ARG A 105 -23.75 8.20 4.55
CA ARG A 105 -24.02 9.12 3.44
C ARG A 105 -24.24 10.57 3.90
N LYS A 106 -24.69 10.78 5.13
CA LYS A 106 -24.97 12.10 5.73
C LYS A 106 -23.73 12.77 6.35
N SER A 107 -22.57 12.12 6.32
CA SER A 107 -21.34 12.70 6.90
C SER A 107 -20.85 13.88 6.07
N THR A 108 -20.36 14.93 6.74
CA THR A 108 -19.66 16.05 6.10
C THR A 108 -18.40 15.57 5.38
N GLY A 109 -17.94 16.29 4.35
CA GLY A 109 -16.79 15.91 3.54
C GLY A 109 -15.53 15.54 4.34
N ARG A 110 -15.24 16.31 5.41
CA ARG A 110 -14.09 16.06 6.29
C ARG A 110 -14.24 14.74 7.08
N VAL A 111 -15.39 14.51 7.69
CA VAL A 111 -15.66 13.28 8.46
C VAL A 111 -15.65 12.06 7.55
N LYS A 112 -16.20 12.19 6.34
CA LYS A 112 -16.17 11.14 5.32
C LYS A 112 -14.72 10.79 4.95
N SER A 113 -13.89 11.78 4.65
CA SER A 113 -12.48 11.60 4.31
C SER A 113 -11.68 10.90 5.43
N LEU A 114 -11.87 11.33 6.68
CA LEU A 114 -11.23 10.70 7.84
C LEU A 114 -11.66 9.24 8.00
N ARG A 115 -12.94 8.95 7.81
CA ARG A 115 -13.46 7.58 7.91
C ARG A 115 -12.98 6.70 6.79
N GLU A 116 -12.92 7.20 5.55
CA GLU A 116 -12.35 6.48 4.40
C GLU A 116 -10.88 6.13 4.59
N ALA A 117 -10.11 7.01 5.23
CA ALA A 117 -8.72 6.82 5.55
C ALA A 117 -8.48 5.96 6.80
N SER A 118 -9.54 5.66 7.59
CA SER A 118 -9.41 4.83 8.79
C SER A 118 -8.84 3.46 8.47
N PHE A 119 -8.20 2.85 9.47
CA PHE A 119 -7.64 1.50 9.34
C PHE A 119 -8.69 0.48 8.87
N GLN A 120 -9.88 0.52 9.47
CA GLN A 120 -10.95 -0.43 9.17
C GLN A 120 -11.42 -0.36 7.71
N VAL A 121 -11.64 0.85 7.18
CA VAL A 121 -12.17 1.03 5.82
C VAL A 121 -11.05 0.88 4.79
N HIS A 122 -9.95 1.61 4.95
CA HIS A 122 -8.85 1.59 3.99
C HIS A 122 -8.10 0.25 4.00
N GLY A 123 -7.83 -0.30 5.19
CA GLY A 123 -7.19 -1.61 5.33
C GLY A 123 -8.03 -2.75 4.71
N ALA A 124 -9.35 -2.74 4.97
CA ALA A 124 -10.25 -3.73 4.36
C ALA A 124 -10.27 -3.61 2.82
N ARG A 125 -10.30 -2.39 2.28
CA ARG A 125 -10.23 -2.16 0.83
C ARG A 125 -8.93 -2.66 0.22
N LEU A 126 -7.79 -2.37 0.87
CA LEU A 126 -6.47 -2.83 0.45
C LEU A 126 -6.39 -4.37 0.44
N PHE A 127 -6.81 -5.00 1.54
CA PHE A 127 -6.80 -6.46 1.63
C PHE A 127 -7.70 -7.10 0.57
N ASN A 128 -8.91 -6.58 0.38
CA ASN A 128 -9.87 -7.09 -0.61
C ASN A 128 -9.43 -6.88 -2.07
N ALA A 129 -8.56 -5.91 -2.34
CA ALA A 129 -8.01 -5.68 -3.68
C ALA A 129 -7.00 -6.75 -4.09
N LEU A 130 -6.34 -7.41 -3.13
CA LEU A 130 -5.36 -8.45 -3.40
C LEU A 130 -5.96 -9.65 -4.15
N PRO A 131 -5.15 -10.38 -4.94
CA PRO A 131 -5.58 -11.63 -5.55
C PRO A 131 -5.99 -12.68 -4.52
N LYS A 132 -6.92 -13.55 -4.89
CA LYS A 132 -7.39 -14.68 -4.05
C LYS A 132 -6.21 -15.52 -3.54
N SER A 133 -5.23 -15.80 -4.39
CA SER A 133 -4.05 -16.60 -4.04
C SER A 133 -3.21 -16.04 -2.88
N ILE A 134 -3.32 -14.75 -2.58
CA ILE A 134 -2.66 -14.10 -1.43
C ILE A 134 -3.61 -14.04 -0.24
N ARG A 135 -4.86 -13.62 -0.46
CA ARG A 135 -5.85 -13.46 0.60
C ARG A 135 -6.20 -14.76 1.32
N ASP A 136 -6.25 -15.86 0.57
CA ASP A 136 -6.60 -17.18 1.08
C ASP A 136 -5.42 -17.91 1.76
N LYS A 137 -4.25 -17.25 1.87
CA LYS A 137 -3.13 -17.77 2.65
C LYS A 137 -3.49 -17.73 4.15
N THR A 138 -3.82 -18.89 4.71
CA THR A 138 -4.14 -19.09 6.12
C THR A 138 -3.14 -20.05 6.76
N SER A 139 -3.06 -20.02 8.09
CA SER A 139 -2.25 -20.98 8.87
C SER A 139 -0.76 -21.06 8.44
N CYS A 140 -0.24 -19.99 7.86
CA CYS A 140 1.16 -19.92 7.47
C CYS A 140 1.97 -19.01 8.44
N ILE A 141 3.28 -19.12 8.33
CA ILE A 141 4.19 -18.24 9.09
C ILE A 141 4.08 -16.81 8.51
N GLU A 142 4.27 -15.82 9.36
CA GLU A 142 4.20 -14.40 8.96
C GLU A 142 5.17 -14.07 7.83
N ILE A 143 6.35 -14.70 7.84
CA ILE A 143 7.39 -14.48 6.83
C ILE A 143 6.89 -14.92 5.46
N ASP A 144 6.28 -16.10 5.35
CA ASP A 144 5.77 -16.62 4.08
C ASP A 144 4.67 -15.73 3.47
N PHE A 145 3.80 -15.16 4.34
CA PHE A 145 2.79 -14.21 3.87
C PHE A 145 3.43 -12.93 3.36
N LYS A 146 4.43 -12.40 4.10
CA LYS A 146 5.15 -11.19 3.71
C LYS A 146 5.89 -11.37 2.39
N GLU A 147 6.62 -12.48 2.22
CA GLU A 147 7.34 -12.77 0.99
C GLU A 147 6.42 -12.88 -0.22
N LYS A 148 5.28 -13.56 -0.07
CA LYS A 148 4.30 -13.67 -1.14
C LYS A 148 3.64 -12.33 -1.48
N LEU A 149 3.34 -11.53 -0.47
CA LEU A 149 2.81 -10.18 -0.65
C LEU A 149 3.83 -9.28 -1.37
N ASP A 150 5.09 -9.30 -0.91
CA ASP A 150 6.15 -8.48 -1.47
C ASP A 150 6.47 -8.88 -2.91
N GLY A 151 6.53 -10.17 -3.20
CA GLY A 151 6.68 -10.67 -4.56
C GLY A 151 5.56 -10.18 -5.50
N TYR A 152 4.33 -10.13 -5.02
CA TYR A 152 3.21 -9.58 -5.79
C TYR A 152 3.32 -8.06 -5.97
N LEU A 153 3.62 -7.33 -4.89
CA LEU A 153 3.72 -5.86 -4.93
C LEU A 153 4.88 -5.36 -5.79
N THR A 154 5.94 -6.15 -5.94
CA THR A 154 7.09 -5.82 -6.80
C THR A 154 6.68 -5.69 -8.28
N ASN A 155 5.64 -6.41 -8.72
CA ASN A 155 5.12 -6.35 -10.08
C ASN A 155 4.24 -5.12 -10.33
N ILE A 156 3.93 -4.34 -9.30
CA ILE A 156 3.07 -3.15 -9.40
C ILE A 156 3.96 -1.91 -9.31
N VAL A 157 3.81 -1.03 -10.29
CA VAL A 157 4.58 0.24 -10.33
C VAL A 157 4.38 1.03 -9.05
N ASP A 158 5.46 1.46 -8.42
CA ASP A 158 5.48 2.22 -7.17
C ASP A 158 6.06 3.62 -7.38
N GLU A 159 5.30 4.45 -8.07
CA GLU A 159 5.65 5.84 -8.35
C GLU A 159 4.45 6.76 -8.02
N PRO A 160 4.04 6.85 -6.74
CA PRO A 160 2.91 7.68 -6.37
C PRO A 160 3.23 9.17 -6.55
N LYS A 161 2.24 9.95 -7.00
CA LYS A 161 2.35 11.40 -7.06
C LYS A 161 2.23 11.98 -5.64
N ILE A 162 3.35 12.35 -5.06
CA ILE A 162 3.44 12.88 -3.69
C ILE A 162 4.02 14.30 -3.74
N GLY A 163 3.21 15.30 -3.44
CA GLY A 163 3.63 16.70 -3.50
C GLY A 163 4.19 17.07 -4.89
N ASN A 164 5.45 17.55 -4.92
CA ASN A 164 6.14 17.93 -6.14
C ASN A 164 6.91 16.75 -6.79
N LEU A 165 6.79 15.54 -6.26
CA LEU A 165 7.40 14.35 -6.84
C LEU A 165 6.47 13.82 -7.95
N VAL A 166 6.86 14.08 -9.19
CA VAL A 166 6.12 13.61 -10.36
C VAL A 166 6.70 12.26 -10.77
N PRO A 167 5.85 11.26 -11.08
CA PRO A 167 6.30 9.98 -11.65
C PRO A 167 7.06 10.19 -12.96
N ALA A 168 8.05 9.34 -13.23
CA ALA A 168 8.86 9.42 -14.43
C ALA A 168 8.07 9.14 -15.73
N CYS A 169 6.99 8.36 -15.62
CA CYS A 169 6.15 7.94 -16.75
C CYS A 169 4.82 8.71 -16.85
N CYS A 170 4.78 9.96 -16.38
CA CYS A 170 3.64 10.84 -16.66
C CYS A 170 3.66 11.28 -18.12
N ASP A 171 3.42 10.38 -19.04
CA ASP A 171 2.99 10.75 -20.37
C ASP A 171 1.59 11.36 -20.25
N GLN A 172 1.44 12.58 -20.75
CA GLN A 172 0.26 13.44 -20.58
C GLN A 172 -1.02 12.89 -21.21
N ILE A 173 -1.02 11.68 -21.73
CA ILE A 173 -2.09 11.10 -22.56
C ILE A 173 -3.00 10.15 -21.78
N THR A 174 -2.54 9.52 -20.73
CA THR A 174 -3.38 8.66 -19.88
C THR A 174 -3.50 9.29 -18.53
N GLY A 175 -4.70 9.67 -18.13
CA GLY A 175 -4.99 10.34 -16.86
C GLY A 175 -4.15 9.80 -15.71
N ALA A 176 -3.63 10.70 -14.88
CA ALA A 176 -2.66 10.41 -13.84
C ALA A 176 -2.98 9.10 -13.12
N PRO A 177 -2.03 8.16 -13.02
CA PRO A 177 -2.28 6.92 -12.31
C PRO A 177 -2.77 7.25 -10.91
N SER A 178 -3.86 6.63 -10.49
CA SER A 178 -4.35 6.81 -9.14
C SER A 178 -3.25 6.48 -8.15
N ASN A 179 -3.00 7.36 -7.19
CA ASN A 179 -2.02 7.12 -6.14
C ASN A 179 -2.43 5.97 -5.20
N SER A 180 -3.67 5.50 -5.33
CA SER A 180 -4.21 4.42 -4.51
C SER A 180 -3.67 3.07 -4.98
N LEU A 181 -3.02 2.33 -4.09
CA LEU A 181 -2.61 0.95 -4.34
C LEU A 181 -3.80 0.08 -4.76
N VAL A 182 -5.00 0.34 -4.23
CA VAL A 182 -6.23 -0.37 -4.63
C VAL A 182 -6.50 -0.24 -6.12
N ASP A 183 -6.36 0.96 -6.66
CA ASP A 183 -6.62 1.21 -8.08
C ASP A 183 -5.47 0.68 -8.95
N GLN A 184 -4.23 0.80 -8.48
CA GLN A 184 -3.06 0.21 -9.14
C GLN A 184 -3.18 -1.32 -9.24
N ILE A 185 -3.62 -2.00 -8.17
CA ILE A 185 -3.88 -3.44 -8.19
C ILE A 185 -5.01 -3.78 -9.18
N ARG A 186 -6.06 -2.99 -9.23
CA ARG A 186 -7.18 -3.20 -10.16
C ARG A 186 -6.74 -3.06 -11.62
N LEU A 187 -5.93 -2.05 -11.92
CA LEU A 187 -5.37 -1.84 -13.26
C LEU A 187 -4.48 -3.02 -13.66
N HIS A 188 -3.53 -3.39 -12.82
CA HIS A 188 -2.63 -4.53 -13.05
C HIS A 188 -3.40 -5.83 -13.31
N ARG A 189 -4.48 -6.07 -12.58
CA ARG A 189 -5.34 -7.26 -12.80
C ARG A 189 -6.08 -7.19 -14.13
N ARG A 190 -6.54 -6.02 -14.57
CA ARG A 190 -7.19 -5.84 -15.89
C ARG A 190 -6.21 -6.10 -17.02
N GLU A 191 -5.03 -5.51 -16.96
CA GLU A 191 -3.97 -5.69 -17.96
C GLU A 191 -3.60 -7.17 -18.11
N ASN A 192 -3.40 -7.87 -17.00
CA ASN A 192 -3.11 -9.30 -17.03
C ASN A 192 -4.29 -10.15 -17.54
N SER A 193 -5.54 -9.73 -17.32
CA SER A 193 -6.70 -10.44 -17.84
C SER A 193 -6.85 -10.28 -19.36
N LEU A 194 -6.43 -9.15 -19.91
CA LEU A 194 -6.43 -8.90 -21.37
C LEU A 194 -5.33 -9.68 -22.08
N LEU A 195 -4.20 -9.95 -21.43
CA LEU A 195 -3.12 -10.77 -21.97
C LEU A 195 -3.49 -12.27 -22.05
N TRP A 196 -4.49 -12.73 -21.29
CA TRP A 196 -4.97 -14.13 -21.28
C TRP A 196 -6.18 -14.40 -22.18
N ASN A 197 -6.76 -13.36 -22.80
CA ASN A 197 -7.80 -13.49 -23.85
C ASN A 197 -7.28 -12.85 -25.15
N PRO A 198 -6.39 -13.50 -25.91
CA PRO A 198 -6.21 -13.11 -27.30
C PRO A 198 -7.49 -13.49 -28.05
N LEU A 199 -8.12 -12.49 -28.70
CA LEU A 199 -9.25 -12.65 -29.63
C LEU A 199 -8.98 -13.73 -30.67
#